data_da65fc67400efd4a5976fee446942af0
#
_entry.id   da65fc67400efd4a5976fee446942af0
#
_cell.length_a   1.000
_cell.length_b   1.000
_cell.length_c   1.000
_cell.angle_alpha   90.00
_cell.angle_beta   90.00
_cell.angle_gamma   90.00
#
_symmetry.space_group_name_H-M   'P 1'
#
loop_
_entity.id
_entity.type
_entity.pdbx_description
1 polymer ?
#
loop_
_entity_poly.entity_id
_entity_poly.type
_entity_poly.pdbx_seq_one_letter_code
_entity_poly.pdbx_strand_id
1 'polypeptide(L)'
;MAYKLSKGENYKTAFQKKDELLWTPVAVRRIATNIIYTGTLVQGKITTPNHKVKTRILKPQEKWAVCHNNHEALVSLRTFQIVQRLLSVDMRMAPGKDSIYLLSGIAVCADCGALMTRKVSTVNGKKYVYYMCSNNKKNKKCSSHRIKEADLESRVFDTLREMTATLLDADEVIKEAGNNANFRIDQKKTKERISAKEKEITKYNQMLVSLYEDYKDGIVDKSDFAIIKESFEVKRSEAEKAIDRLQKEAENIAAGIERDTEWLEEHRKWKTMPSLTRNVVVSLIQSVKVYEGGDIEIVLDCDDEYRKIVARAGELEKQQDTERLVV
;
A
#
# COMPACT_ATOMS: atom_id res chain seq x y z
N MET A 1 -15.34 -27.16 -1.56
CA MET A 1 -16.15 -28.14 -2.26
C MET A 1 -15.39 -28.79 -3.43
N ALA A 2 -14.94 -28.04 -4.42
CA ALA A 2 -14.15 -28.54 -5.56
C ALA A 2 -12.91 -29.36 -5.14
N TYR A 3 -12.16 -28.94 -4.14
CA TYR A 3 -10.99 -29.66 -3.62
C TYR A 3 -11.33 -31.04 -3.04
N LYS A 4 -12.44 -31.17 -2.31
CA LYS A 4 -12.88 -32.46 -1.76
C LYS A 4 -13.40 -33.42 -2.84
N LEU A 5 -14.09 -32.87 -3.82
CA LEU A 5 -14.57 -33.65 -4.98
C LEU A 5 -13.41 -34.11 -5.86
N SER A 6 -12.35 -33.29 -6.01
CA SER A 6 -11.13 -33.72 -6.73
C SER A 6 -10.39 -34.86 -6.05
N LYS A 7 -10.61 -35.06 -4.73
CA LYS A 7 -10.07 -36.19 -3.95
C LYS A 7 -10.99 -37.40 -3.88
N GLY A 8 -12.12 -37.41 -4.63
CA GLY A 8 -13.07 -38.48 -4.62
C GLY A 8 -13.94 -38.61 -3.34
N GLU A 9 -13.90 -37.57 -2.48
CA GLU A 9 -14.72 -37.55 -1.27
C GLU A 9 -16.18 -37.26 -1.60
N ASN A 10 -17.10 -38.15 -1.22
CA ASN A 10 -18.55 -37.95 -1.34
C ASN A 10 -19.03 -36.89 -0.32
N TYR A 11 -19.02 -35.63 -0.71
CA TYR A 11 -19.50 -34.55 0.14
C TYR A 11 -20.99 -34.27 -0.10
N LYS A 12 -21.84 -34.75 0.81
CA LYS A 12 -23.27 -34.43 0.82
C LYS A 12 -23.48 -33.12 1.57
N THR A 13 -23.76 -32.02 0.87
CA THR A 13 -24.26 -30.79 1.49
C THR A 13 -25.75 -30.66 1.25
N ALA A 14 -26.48 -30.02 2.18
CA ALA A 14 -27.89 -29.66 2.02
C ALA A 14 -28.13 -28.63 0.88
N PHE A 15 -27.07 -28.09 0.28
CA PHE A 15 -27.12 -27.13 -0.82
C PHE A 15 -27.02 -27.86 -2.16
N GLN A 16 -27.84 -27.38 -3.11
CA GLN A 16 -28.03 -27.94 -4.45
C GLN A 16 -26.72 -28.43 -5.10
N LYS A 17 -26.71 -29.69 -5.53
CA LYS A 17 -25.73 -30.19 -6.46
C LYS A 17 -25.91 -29.45 -7.78
N LYS A 18 -24.93 -28.63 -8.15
CA LYS A 18 -24.77 -28.20 -9.54
C LYS A 18 -23.93 -29.28 -10.23
N ASP A 19 -24.36 -29.69 -11.38
CA ASP A 19 -23.68 -30.70 -12.20
C ASP A 19 -22.31 -30.24 -12.66
N GLU A 20 -22.09 -28.92 -12.68
CA GLU A 20 -20.79 -28.30 -12.97
C GLU A 20 -20.22 -27.59 -11.73
N LEU A 21 -18.94 -27.86 -11.43
CA LEU A 21 -18.17 -27.27 -10.31
C LEU A 21 -17.69 -25.89 -10.64
N LEU A 22 -18.57 -25.03 -11.14
CA LEU A 22 -18.24 -23.64 -11.48
C LEU A 22 -18.38 -22.70 -10.28
N TRP A 23 -17.44 -21.79 -10.16
CA TRP A 23 -17.51 -20.71 -9.19
C TRP A 23 -18.63 -19.74 -9.56
N THR A 24 -19.51 -19.43 -8.61
CA THR A 24 -20.50 -18.38 -8.81
C THR A 24 -19.87 -17.00 -8.67
N PRO A 25 -20.31 -15.97 -9.42
CA PRO A 25 -19.80 -14.60 -9.27
C PRO A 25 -19.88 -14.09 -7.83
N VAL A 26 -20.93 -14.47 -7.08
CA VAL A 26 -21.11 -14.13 -5.66
C VAL A 26 -20.02 -14.77 -4.79
N ALA A 27 -19.67 -16.03 -5.05
CA ALA A 27 -18.62 -16.73 -4.30
C ALA A 27 -17.25 -16.09 -4.58
N VAL A 28 -16.93 -15.79 -5.84
CA VAL A 28 -15.69 -15.11 -6.24
C VAL A 28 -15.60 -13.73 -5.57
N ARG A 29 -16.68 -12.92 -5.64
CA ARG A 29 -16.71 -11.61 -5.00
C ARG A 29 -16.51 -11.71 -3.49
N ARG A 30 -17.12 -12.68 -2.81
CA ARG A 30 -16.96 -12.90 -1.37
C ARG A 30 -15.52 -13.23 -1.00
N ILE A 31 -14.82 -14.02 -1.80
CA ILE A 31 -13.39 -14.31 -1.63
C ILE A 31 -12.58 -13.04 -1.85
N ALA A 32 -12.78 -12.38 -2.98
CA ALA A 32 -12.02 -11.17 -3.36
C ALA A 32 -12.18 -9.99 -2.38
N THR A 33 -13.30 -9.92 -1.64
CA THR A 33 -13.57 -8.84 -0.65
C THR A 33 -13.22 -9.22 0.79
N ASN A 34 -12.69 -10.41 1.03
CA ASN A 34 -12.38 -10.86 2.37
C ASN A 34 -10.95 -10.51 2.77
N ILE A 35 -10.80 -9.54 3.67
CA ILE A 35 -9.51 -9.04 4.17
C ILE A 35 -8.66 -10.11 4.88
N ILE A 36 -9.25 -11.23 5.30
CA ILE A 36 -8.51 -12.29 6.00
C ILE A 36 -7.34 -12.82 5.18
N TYR A 37 -7.43 -12.78 3.85
CA TYR A 37 -6.36 -13.24 2.97
C TYR A 37 -5.11 -12.35 2.99
N THR A 38 -5.19 -11.16 3.58
CA THR A 38 -4.04 -10.24 3.79
C THR A 38 -3.34 -10.45 5.13
N GLY A 39 -3.61 -11.53 5.85
CA GLY A 39 -3.07 -11.74 7.20
C GLY A 39 -3.79 -10.95 8.30
N THR A 40 -4.86 -10.21 7.97
CA THR A 40 -5.61 -9.37 8.91
C THR A 40 -6.87 -10.08 9.39
N LEU A 41 -6.97 -10.31 10.69
CA LEU A 41 -8.17 -10.86 11.31
C LEU A 41 -9.10 -9.72 11.76
N VAL A 42 -10.37 -9.75 11.34
CA VAL A 42 -11.38 -8.76 11.73
C VAL A 42 -12.59 -9.47 12.35
N GLN A 43 -12.85 -9.16 13.61
CA GLN A 43 -13.94 -9.75 14.39
C GLN A 43 -14.87 -8.67 14.93
N GLY A 44 -15.98 -9.11 15.53
CA GLY A 44 -16.93 -8.20 16.17
C GLY A 44 -17.72 -7.30 15.21
N LYS A 45 -17.81 -7.64 13.93
CA LYS A 45 -18.55 -6.87 12.92
C LYS A 45 -20.05 -6.78 13.18
N ILE A 46 -20.60 -7.80 13.83
CA ILE A 46 -22.04 -7.97 14.01
C ILE A 46 -22.35 -8.10 15.51
N THR A 47 -23.46 -7.54 15.93
CA THR A 47 -24.04 -7.72 17.28
C THR A 47 -25.54 -7.99 17.18
N THR A 48 -26.13 -8.42 18.28
CA THR A 48 -27.58 -8.48 18.48
C THR A 48 -27.98 -7.51 19.58
N PRO A 49 -29.18 -6.87 19.53
CA PRO A 49 -29.62 -5.95 20.55
C PRO A 49 -29.64 -6.58 21.95
N ASN A 50 -30.11 -7.82 22.05
CA ASN A 50 -30.13 -8.64 23.27
C ASN A 50 -30.22 -10.12 22.91
N HIS A 51 -30.18 -11.01 23.90
CA HIS A 51 -30.23 -12.47 23.70
C HIS A 51 -31.56 -12.99 23.10
N LYS A 52 -32.67 -12.23 23.28
CA LYS A 52 -33.99 -12.57 22.76
C LYS A 52 -34.21 -12.14 21.31
N VAL A 53 -33.57 -11.05 20.90
CA VAL A 53 -33.70 -10.50 19.54
C VAL A 53 -32.58 -11.01 18.68
N LYS A 54 -32.89 -11.90 17.72
CA LYS A 54 -31.92 -12.55 16.82
C LYS A 54 -31.54 -11.68 15.60
N THR A 55 -32.08 -10.44 15.52
CA THR A 55 -31.75 -9.52 14.43
C THR A 55 -30.29 -9.12 14.53
N ARG A 56 -29.53 -9.35 13.45
CA ARG A 56 -28.12 -8.99 13.35
C ARG A 56 -27.98 -7.54 12.96
N ILE A 57 -27.25 -6.77 13.77
CA ILE A 57 -26.93 -5.37 13.52
C ILE A 57 -25.44 -5.28 13.21
N LEU A 58 -25.10 -4.64 12.08
CA LEU A 58 -23.72 -4.35 11.72
C LEU A 58 -23.18 -3.21 12.61
N LYS A 59 -22.07 -3.44 13.28
CA LYS A 59 -21.39 -2.40 14.07
C LYS A 59 -20.64 -1.44 13.15
N PRO A 60 -20.49 -0.17 13.53
CA PRO A 60 -19.56 0.76 12.87
C PRO A 60 -18.14 0.18 12.83
N GLN A 61 -17.39 0.50 11.78
CA GLN A 61 -16.04 -0.07 11.57
C GLN A 61 -15.08 0.24 12.71
N GLU A 62 -15.22 1.40 13.35
CA GLU A 62 -14.41 1.82 14.51
C GLU A 62 -14.56 0.88 15.73
N LYS A 63 -15.67 0.14 15.79
CA LYS A 63 -15.96 -0.82 16.87
C LYS A 63 -15.61 -2.27 16.51
N TRP A 64 -14.97 -2.49 15.38
CA TRP A 64 -14.49 -3.82 15.01
C TRP A 64 -13.15 -4.11 15.69
N ALA A 65 -12.95 -5.34 16.12
CA ALA A 65 -11.67 -5.81 16.60
C ALA A 65 -10.82 -6.20 15.39
N VAL A 66 -9.75 -5.45 15.14
CA VAL A 66 -8.82 -5.69 14.02
C VAL A 66 -7.47 -6.08 14.57
N CYS A 67 -6.95 -7.22 14.12
CA CYS A 67 -5.62 -7.71 14.44
C CYS A 67 -4.84 -7.87 13.12
N HIS A 68 -3.84 -7.02 12.93
CA HIS A 68 -2.95 -7.10 11.77
C HIS A 68 -1.86 -8.15 11.99
N ASN A 69 -1.37 -8.74 10.90
CA ASN A 69 -0.31 -9.78 10.94
C ASN A 69 -0.62 -10.95 11.87
N ASN A 70 -1.90 -11.35 11.93
CA ASN A 70 -2.35 -12.48 12.75
C ASN A 70 -1.93 -13.84 12.20
N HIS A 71 -1.75 -13.94 10.90
CA HIS A 71 -1.34 -15.13 10.17
C HIS A 71 -0.62 -14.75 8.88
N GLU A 72 0.05 -15.70 8.25
CA GLU A 72 0.74 -15.51 6.97
C GLU A 72 -0.24 -15.03 5.89
N ALA A 73 0.11 -13.94 5.22
CA ALA A 73 -0.71 -13.35 4.18
C ALA A 73 -0.61 -14.19 2.88
N LEU A 74 -1.75 -14.58 2.32
CA LEU A 74 -1.81 -15.24 1.00
C LEU A 74 -1.75 -14.23 -0.16
N VAL A 75 -2.16 -12.98 0.11
CA VAL A 75 -2.20 -11.90 -0.86
C VAL A 75 -1.69 -10.64 -0.19
N SER A 76 -0.83 -9.88 -0.86
CA SER A 76 -0.36 -8.61 -0.33
C SER A 76 -1.50 -7.61 -0.14
N LEU A 77 -1.38 -6.74 0.88
CA LEU A 77 -2.39 -5.71 1.15
C LEU A 77 -2.60 -4.81 -0.08
N ARG A 78 -1.54 -4.52 -0.83
CA ARG A 78 -1.60 -3.75 -2.07
C ARG A 78 -2.46 -4.43 -3.13
N THR A 79 -2.20 -5.69 -3.42
CA THR A 79 -3.01 -6.47 -4.39
C THR A 79 -4.48 -6.50 -3.98
N PHE A 80 -4.75 -6.66 -2.68
CA PHE A 80 -6.12 -6.61 -2.15
C PHE A 80 -6.77 -5.24 -2.40
N GLN A 81 -6.07 -4.13 -2.13
CA GLN A 81 -6.58 -2.78 -2.36
C GLN A 81 -6.87 -2.50 -3.85
N ILE A 82 -5.99 -2.94 -4.75
CA ILE A 82 -6.23 -2.88 -6.20
C ILE A 82 -7.52 -3.61 -6.57
N VAL A 83 -7.71 -4.82 -6.04
CA VAL A 83 -8.94 -5.62 -6.29
C VAL A 83 -10.18 -4.89 -5.75
N GLN A 84 -10.13 -4.30 -4.52
CA GLN A 84 -11.25 -3.53 -3.98
C GLN A 84 -11.59 -2.34 -4.87
N ARG A 85 -10.59 -1.60 -5.35
CA ARG A 85 -10.78 -0.49 -6.28
C ARG A 85 -11.44 -0.95 -7.57
N LEU A 86 -10.98 -2.03 -8.17
CA LEU A 86 -11.56 -2.60 -9.38
C LEU A 86 -13.01 -3.04 -9.20
N LEU A 87 -13.33 -3.62 -8.05
CA LEU A 87 -14.69 -4.05 -7.71
C LEU A 87 -15.63 -2.86 -7.45
N SER A 88 -15.11 -1.67 -7.12
CA SER A 88 -15.87 -0.45 -6.91
C SER A 88 -16.19 0.29 -8.22
N VAL A 89 -15.39 0.07 -9.26
CA VAL A 89 -15.58 0.71 -10.57
C VAL A 89 -16.61 -0.06 -11.40
N ASP A 90 -17.54 0.66 -12.04
CA ASP A 90 -18.52 0.06 -12.96
C ASP A 90 -17.82 -0.37 -14.27
N MET A 91 -17.40 -1.64 -14.30
CA MET A 91 -16.74 -2.26 -15.44
C MET A 91 -17.66 -3.22 -16.20
N ARG A 92 -18.92 -2.84 -16.37
CA ARG A 92 -19.84 -3.65 -17.18
C ARG A 92 -19.32 -3.79 -18.61
N MET A 93 -19.19 -5.02 -19.05
CA MET A 93 -18.82 -5.35 -20.43
C MET A 93 -19.97 -4.93 -21.37
N ALA A 94 -19.60 -4.43 -22.54
CA ALA A 94 -20.61 -4.20 -23.57
C ALA A 94 -21.21 -5.55 -24.01
N PRO A 95 -22.53 -5.62 -24.32
CA PRO A 95 -23.15 -6.83 -24.79
C PRO A 95 -22.41 -7.40 -26.01
N GLY A 96 -22.09 -8.71 -25.99
CA GLY A 96 -21.39 -9.40 -27.08
C GLY A 96 -19.87 -9.18 -27.12
N LYS A 97 -19.24 -8.73 -26.03
CA LYS A 97 -17.78 -8.62 -25.91
C LYS A 97 -17.26 -9.31 -24.65
N ASP A 98 -16.22 -10.10 -24.83
CA ASP A 98 -15.58 -10.87 -23.75
C ASP A 98 -14.43 -10.12 -23.05
N SER A 99 -14.11 -8.88 -23.45
CA SER A 99 -12.99 -8.12 -22.93
C SER A 99 -13.37 -6.69 -22.50
N ILE A 100 -12.75 -6.25 -21.42
CA ILE A 100 -12.83 -4.88 -20.93
C ILE A 100 -11.78 -4.05 -21.66
N TYR A 101 -12.16 -2.84 -22.13
CA TYR A 101 -11.23 -1.93 -22.78
C TYR A 101 -10.15 -1.42 -21.81
N LEU A 102 -8.98 -1.09 -22.37
CA LEU A 102 -7.77 -0.74 -21.63
C LEU A 102 -8.00 0.32 -20.53
N LEU A 103 -8.66 1.40 -20.85
CA LEU A 103 -8.88 2.54 -19.93
C LEU A 103 -10.32 2.63 -19.37
N SER A 104 -11.14 1.56 -19.53
CA SER A 104 -12.49 1.53 -18.96
C SER A 104 -12.46 1.68 -17.45
N GLY A 105 -13.23 2.65 -16.92
CA GLY A 105 -13.32 2.91 -15.48
C GLY A 105 -12.09 3.61 -14.87
N ILE A 106 -11.09 3.96 -15.69
CA ILE A 106 -9.86 4.64 -15.25
C ILE A 106 -9.82 6.07 -15.82
N ALA A 107 -10.28 6.27 -17.06
CA ALA A 107 -10.36 7.59 -17.65
C ALA A 107 -11.52 8.39 -17.05
N VAL A 108 -11.23 9.57 -16.51
CA VAL A 108 -12.17 10.48 -15.87
C VAL A 108 -12.09 11.88 -16.49
N CYS A 109 -13.18 12.61 -16.44
CA CYS A 109 -13.18 14.02 -16.82
C CYS A 109 -12.49 14.85 -15.74
N ALA A 110 -11.55 15.72 -16.10
CA ALA A 110 -10.82 16.56 -15.15
C ALA A 110 -11.73 17.56 -14.43
N ASP A 111 -12.74 18.11 -15.11
CA ASP A 111 -13.60 19.16 -14.54
C ASP A 111 -14.70 18.62 -13.63
N CYS A 112 -15.37 17.53 -14.05
CA CYS A 112 -16.55 17.03 -13.30
C CYS A 112 -16.33 15.69 -12.61
N GLY A 113 -15.15 15.07 -12.72
CA GLY A 113 -14.82 13.78 -12.12
C GLY A 113 -15.59 12.57 -12.67
N ALA A 114 -16.48 12.78 -13.64
CA ALA A 114 -17.28 11.70 -14.19
C ALA A 114 -16.46 10.79 -15.10
N LEU A 115 -16.79 9.50 -15.10
CA LEU A 115 -16.14 8.53 -15.97
C LEU A 115 -16.28 8.91 -17.44
N MET A 116 -15.20 8.72 -18.19
CA MET A 116 -15.21 8.87 -19.64
C MET A 116 -15.87 7.64 -20.29
N THR A 117 -16.75 7.88 -21.25
CA THR A 117 -17.46 6.82 -21.99
C THR A 117 -16.80 6.63 -23.35
N ARG A 118 -16.41 5.40 -23.67
CA ARG A 118 -15.95 5.03 -25.01
C ARG A 118 -17.08 5.08 -26.00
N LYS A 119 -16.89 5.76 -27.13
CA LYS A 119 -17.84 5.88 -28.23
C LYS A 119 -17.16 5.54 -29.55
N VAL A 120 -17.84 4.73 -30.36
CA VAL A 120 -17.42 4.43 -31.72
C VAL A 120 -18.33 5.23 -32.68
N SER A 121 -17.75 5.96 -33.61
CA SER A 121 -18.44 6.67 -34.69
C SER A 121 -17.93 6.16 -36.01
N THR A 122 -18.81 5.85 -36.93
CA THR A 122 -18.43 5.44 -38.28
C THR A 122 -18.79 6.60 -39.24
N VAL A 123 -17.78 7.11 -39.93
CA VAL A 123 -17.93 8.16 -40.92
C VAL A 123 -17.26 7.69 -42.21
N ASN A 124 -17.97 7.66 -43.30
CA ASN A 124 -17.48 7.20 -44.61
C ASN A 124 -16.80 5.82 -44.56
N GLY A 125 -17.41 4.87 -43.83
CA GLY A 125 -16.88 3.52 -43.69
C GLY A 125 -15.69 3.39 -42.72
N LYS A 126 -15.08 4.50 -42.25
CA LYS A 126 -13.98 4.51 -41.27
C LYS A 126 -14.51 4.59 -39.85
N LYS A 127 -14.02 3.73 -38.97
CA LYS A 127 -14.36 3.71 -37.54
C LYS A 127 -13.44 4.64 -36.76
N TYR A 128 -14.01 5.57 -36.01
CA TYR A 128 -13.33 6.48 -35.10
C TYR A 128 -13.76 6.17 -33.68
N VAL A 129 -12.79 6.00 -32.80
CA VAL A 129 -13.04 5.66 -31.40
C VAL A 129 -12.57 6.79 -30.51
N TYR A 130 -13.44 7.21 -29.60
CA TYR A 130 -13.20 8.33 -28.70
C TYR A 130 -13.64 8.00 -27.28
N TYR A 131 -12.94 8.58 -26.32
CA TYR A 131 -13.44 8.76 -24.96
C TYR A 131 -14.08 10.13 -24.83
N MET A 132 -15.24 10.20 -24.20
CA MET A 132 -15.95 11.47 -23.95
C MET A 132 -16.63 11.46 -22.59
N CYS A 133 -16.74 12.66 -21.98
CA CYS A 133 -17.35 12.83 -20.68
C CYS A 133 -18.79 12.32 -20.65
N SER A 134 -19.12 11.46 -19.67
CA SER A 134 -20.45 10.89 -19.52
C SER A 134 -21.51 11.94 -19.14
N ASN A 135 -21.15 12.98 -18.37
CA ASN A 135 -22.04 14.07 -18.00
C ASN A 135 -22.34 15.00 -19.16
N ASN A 136 -21.35 15.27 -20.04
CA ASN A 136 -21.60 16.00 -21.29
C ASN A 136 -22.53 15.20 -22.18
N LYS A 137 -22.30 13.88 -22.32
CA LYS A 137 -23.14 13.01 -23.18
C LYS A 137 -24.58 12.92 -22.71
N LYS A 138 -24.84 12.82 -21.41
CA LYS A 138 -26.18 12.59 -20.84
C LYS A 138 -26.96 13.88 -20.66
N ASN A 139 -26.36 14.90 -20.06
CA ASN A 139 -27.10 16.05 -19.53
C ASN A 139 -26.53 17.38 -19.98
N LYS A 140 -25.47 17.43 -20.79
CA LYS A 140 -24.72 18.63 -21.17
C LYS A 140 -24.30 19.52 -19.99
N LYS A 141 -24.10 18.90 -18.81
CA LYS A 141 -23.71 19.59 -17.58
C LYS A 141 -22.20 19.85 -17.46
N CYS A 142 -21.43 19.45 -18.47
CA CYS A 142 -20.00 19.64 -18.54
C CYS A 142 -19.62 20.09 -19.94
N SER A 143 -18.48 20.74 -20.09
CA SER A 143 -17.89 21.08 -21.39
C SER A 143 -17.51 19.83 -22.19
N SER A 144 -17.18 20.00 -23.47
CA SER A 144 -16.92 18.86 -24.36
C SER A 144 -15.50 18.33 -24.18
N HIS A 145 -15.34 17.41 -23.23
CA HIS A 145 -14.09 16.65 -23.07
C HIS A 145 -14.13 15.42 -23.98
N ARG A 146 -13.26 15.41 -24.96
CA ARG A 146 -13.18 14.34 -25.97
C ARG A 146 -11.73 14.12 -26.39
N ILE A 147 -11.28 12.86 -26.38
CA ILE A 147 -9.97 12.46 -26.85
C ILE A 147 -10.08 11.17 -27.67
N LYS A 148 -9.28 11.02 -28.72
CA LYS A 148 -9.22 9.77 -29.47
C LYS A 148 -8.60 8.67 -28.60
N GLU A 149 -9.10 7.43 -28.75
CA GLU A 149 -8.60 6.27 -28.00
C GLU A 149 -7.09 6.05 -28.22
N ALA A 150 -6.65 6.07 -29.48
CA ALA A 150 -5.25 5.88 -29.83
C ALA A 150 -4.33 6.95 -29.23
N ASP A 151 -4.76 8.23 -29.26
CA ASP A 151 -3.98 9.34 -28.71
C ASP A 151 -3.88 9.23 -27.18
N LEU A 152 -4.97 8.83 -26.52
CA LEU A 152 -5.00 8.62 -25.08
C LEU A 152 -4.10 7.44 -24.66
N GLU A 153 -4.20 6.31 -25.35
CA GLU A 153 -3.39 5.12 -25.07
C GLU A 153 -1.89 5.37 -25.29
N SER A 154 -1.54 6.08 -26.38
CA SER A 154 -0.14 6.46 -26.63
C SER A 154 0.42 7.35 -25.53
N ARG A 155 -0.28 8.41 -25.18
CA ARG A 155 0.15 9.33 -24.11
C ARG A 155 0.31 8.62 -22.77
N VAL A 156 -0.62 7.75 -22.43
CA VAL A 156 -0.53 6.95 -21.19
C VAL A 156 0.69 6.02 -21.23
N PHE A 157 0.95 5.41 -22.37
CA PHE A 157 2.11 4.54 -22.55
C PHE A 157 3.44 5.30 -22.41
N ASP A 158 3.54 6.45 -23.08
CA ASP A 158 4.75 7.28 -23.08
C ASP A 158 5.04 7.79 -21.65
N THR A 159 4.03 8.31 -20.95
CA THR A 159 4.18 8.78 -19.57
C THR A 159 4.60 7.65 -18.63
N LEU A 160 3.98 6.47 -18.71
CA LEU A 160 4.36 5.34 -17.87
C LEU A 160 5.79 4.86 -18.17
N ARG A 161 6.21 4.94 -19.42
CA ARG A 161 7.58 4.59 -19.81
C ARG A 161 8.60 5.56 -19.22
N GLU A 162 8.34 6.85 -19.29
CA GLU A 162 9.18 7.89 -18.69
C GLU A 162 9.26 7.72 -17.15
N MET A 163 8.14 7.51 -16.51
CA MET A 163 8.10 7.28 -15.06
C MET A 163 8.86 6.02 -14.66
N THR A 164 8.72 4.94 -15.41
CA THR A 164 9.47 3.70 -15.17
C THR A 164 10.97 3.91 -15.35
N ALA A 165 11.41 4.67 -16.38
CA ALA A 165 12.81 5.00 -16.59
C ALA A 165 13.36 5.80 -15.39
N THR A 166 12.68 6.87 -14.99
CA THR A 166 13.06 7.70 -13.82
C THR A 166 13.16 6.88 -12.53
N LEU A 167 12.25 5.93 -12.32
CA LEU A 167 12.30 5.04 -11.16
C LEU A 167 13.49 4.11 -11.17
N LEU A 168 13.85 3.57 -12.32
CA LEU A 168 14.99 2.65 -12.42
C LEU A 168 16.32 3.38 -12.24
N ASP A 169 16.41 4.60 -12.76
CA ASP A 169 17.58 5.45 -12.55
C ASP A 169 17.70 5.81 -11.05
N ALA A 170 16.60 6.17 -10.39
CA ALA A 170 16.56 6.42 -8.96
C ALA A 170 16.95 5.17 -8.12
N ASP A 171 16.51 3.97 -8.52
CA ASP A 171 16.89 2.71 -7.87
C ASP A 171 18.39 2.42 -7.98
N GLU A 172 19.01 2.71 -9.12
CA GLU A 172 20.47 2.56 -9.30
C GLU A 172 21.21 3.49 -8.34
N VAL A 173 20.81 4.75 -8.24
CA VAL A 173 21.40 5.72 -7.32
C VAL A 173 21.26 5.27 -5.84
N ILE A 174 20.09 4.78 -5.44
CA ILE A 174 19.85 4.29 -4.07
C ILE A 174 20.71 3.04 -3.77
N LYS A 175 20.86 2.13 -4.73
CA LYS A 175 21.71 0.93 -4.58
C LYS A 175 23.18 1.27 -4.46
N GLU A 176 23.67 2.18 -5.29
CA GLU A 176 25.05 2.66 -5.20
C GLU A 176 25.30 3.32 -3.86
N ALA A 177 24.40 4.18 -3.39
CA ALA A 177 24.49 4.80 -2.07
C ALA A 177 24.41 3.78 -0.93
N GLY A 178 23.54 2.76 -1.04
CA GLY A 178 23.42 1.69 -0.04
C GLY A 178 24.63 0.78 0.05
N ASN A 179 25.40 0.64 -1.02
CA ASN A 179 26.67 -0.08 -1.06
C ASN A 179 27.84 0.76 -0.52
N ASN A 180 27.69 2.07 -0.38
CA ASN A 180 28.71 2.96 0.15
C ASN A 180 28.99 2.69 1.64
N ALA A 181 30.27 2.80 2.03
CA ALA A 181 30.74 2.60 3.39
C ALA A 181 30.00 3.47 4.44
N ASN A 182 29.53 4.66 4.06
CA ASN A 182 28.84 5.59 4.93
C ASN A 182 27.51 5.07 5.46
N PHE A 183 26.70 4.37 4.65
CA PHE A 183 25.43 3.77 5.10
C PHE A 183 25.66 2.65 6.13
N ARG A 184 26.70 1.84 5.94
CA ARG A 184 27.12 0.82 6.91
C ARG A 184 27.63 1.42 8.22
N ILE A 185 28.30 2.57 8.14
CA ILE A 185 28.79 3.31 9.30
C ILE A 185 27.62 3.87 10.11
N ASP A 186 26.58 4.40 9.47
CA ASP A 186 25.40 4.95 10.15
C ASP A 186 24.56 3.86 10.82
N GLN A 187 24.38 2.70 10.18
CA GLN A 187 23.79 1.54 10.86
C GLN A 187 24.61 1.08 12.07
N LYS A 188 25.92 1.08 11.96
CA LYS A 188 26.83 0.74 13.08
C LYS A 188 26.70 1.74 14.20
N LYS A 189 26.71 3.05 13.90
CA LYS A 189 26.50 4.13 14.89
C LYS A 189 25.15 4.00 15.61
N THR A 190 24.07 3.67 14.90
CA THR A 190 22.75 3.48 15.52
C THR A 190 22.74 2.29 16.46
N LYS A 191 23.36 1.16 16.08
CA LYS A 191 23.54 0.00 16.97
C LYS A 191 24.38 0.34 18.20
N GLU A 192 25.46 1.09 18.02
CA GLU A 192 26.32 1.55 19.13
C GLU A 192 25.54 2.46 20.09
N ARG A 193 24.68 3.36 19.58
CA ARG A 193 23.80 4.22 20.39
C ARG A 193 22.79 3.41 21.20
N ILE A 194 22.17 2.40 20.59
CA ILE A 194 21.25 1.49 21.30
C ILE A 194 22.00 0.75 22.41
N SER A 195 23.16 0.17 22.09
CA SER A 195 23.98 -0.55 23.08
C SER A 195 24.46 0.34 24.24
N ALA A 196 24.76 1.62 23.96
CA ALA A 196 25.10 2.58 25.01
C ALA A 196 23.91 2.83 25.96
N LYS A 197 22.70 2.95 25.43
CA LYS A 197 21.48 3.13 26.24
C LYS A 197 21.11 1.86 27.04
N GLU A 198 21.32 0.68 26.50
CA GLU A 198 21.17 -0.58 27.23
C GLU A 198 22.12 -0.68 28.43
N LYS A 199 23.37 -0.23 28.26
CA LYS A 199 24.34 -0.14 29.36
C LYS A 199 23.90 0.88 30.43
N GLU A 200 23.32 2.01 30.03
CA GLU A 200 22.74 2.98 30.98
C GLU A 200 21.62 2.35 31.81
N ILE A 201 20.70 1.62 31.19
CA ILE A 201 19.61 0.90 31.88
C ILE A 201 20.20 -0.12 32.89
N THR A 202 21.18 -0.91 32.46
CA THR A 202 21.86 -1.89 33.34
C THR A 202 22.48 -1.21 34.55
N LYS A 203 23.13 -0.04 34.33
CA LYS A 203 23.71 0.77 35.40
C LYS A 203 22.64 1.28 36.38
N TYR A 204 21.52 1.80 35.92
CA TYR A 204 20.46 2.26 36.79
C TYR A 204 19.80 1.12 37.57
N ASN A 205 19.64 -0.05 36.97
CA ASN A 205 19.16 -1.22 37.67
C ASN A 205 20.14 -1.67 38.80
N GLN A 206 21.45 -1.64 38.57
CA GLN A 206 22.44 -1.93 39.60
C GLN A 206 22.40 -0.91 40.74
N MET A 207 22.28 0.39 40.42
CA MET A 207 22.16 1.46 41.41
C MET A 207 20.89 1.32 42.25
N LEU A 208 19.77 0.86 41.67
CA LEU A 208 18.53 0.59 42.41
C LEU A 208 18.70 -0.59 43.38
N VAL A 209 19.46 -1.60 42.99
CA VAL A 209 19.76 -2.73 43.88
C VAL A 209 20.65 -2.27 45.06
N SER A 210 21.74 -1.56 44.78
CA SER A 210 22.60 -1.01 45.86
C SER A 210 21.86 -0.06 46.79
N LEU A 211 20.99 0.79 46.24
CA LEU A 211 20.16 1.70 47.03
C LEU A 211 19.20 0.95 47.97
N TYR A 212 18.67 -0.21 47.52
CA TYR A 212 17.84 -1.06 48.37
C TYR A 212 18.63 -1.73 49.49
N GLU A 213 19.89 -2.14 49.23
CA GLU A 213 20.81 -2.68 50.24
C GLU A 213 21.14 -1.60 51.29
N ASP A 214 21.53 -0.38 50.87
CA ASP A 214 21.80 0.74 51.77
C ASP A 214 20.58 1.11 52.63
N TYR A 215 19.36 1.06 52.08
CA TYR A 215 18.14 1.27 52.84
C TYR A 215 17.90 0.16 53.90
N LYS A 216 18.15 -1.09 53.52
CA LYS A 216 18.00 -2.22 54.40
C LYS A 216 19.00 -2.20 55.58
N ASP A 217 20.21 -1.71 55.30
CA ASP A 217 21.29 -1.56 56.30
C ASP A 217 21.15 -0.30 57.14
N GLY A 218 20.11 0.52 56.90
CA GLY A 218 19.82 1.73 57.67
C GLY A 218 20.73 2.92 57.35
N ILE A 219 21.49 2.86 56.24
CA ILE A 219 22.39 3.94 55.79
C ILE A 219 21.59 5.09 55.17
N VAL A 220 20.47 4.76 54.47
CA VAL A 220 19.56 5.71 53.81
C VAL A 220 18.20 5.66 54.51
N ASP A 221 17.65 6.84 54.82
CA ASP A 221 16.31 6.89 55.38
C ASP A 221 15.19 6.67 54.31
N LYS A 222 13.95 6.50 54.80
CA LYS A 222 12.81 6.19 53.91
C LYS A 222 12.49 7.31 52.94
N SER A 223 12.70 8.56 53.36
CA SER A 223 12.38 9.74 52.51
C SER A 223 13.39 9.90 51.38
N ASP A 224 14.67 9.79 51.68
CA ASP A 224 15.76 9.87 50.73
C ASP A 224 15.76 8.68 49.77
N PHE A 225 15.45 7.47 50.29
CA PHE A 225 15.27 6.28 49.46
C PHE A 225 14.18 6.50 48.38
N ALA A 226 13.03 7.09 48.75
CA ALA A 226 11.94 7.32 47.82
C ALA A 226 12.35 8.31 46.72
N ILE A 227 13.00 9.40 47.07
CA ILE A 227 13.43 10.45 46.12
C ILE A 227 14.50 9.92 45.16
N ILE A 228 15.51 9.21 45.66
CA ILE A 228 16.60 8.66 44.83
C ILE A 228 16.06 7.55 43.92
N LYS A 229 15.19 6.69 44.43
CA LYS A 229 14.52 5.63 43.66
C LYS A 229 13.74 6.22 42.48
N GLU A 230 12.90 7.22 42.73
CA GLU A 230 12.12 7.89 41.68
C GLU A 230 13.03 8.51 40.62
N SER A 231 14.12 9.16 41.02
CA SER A 231 15.12 9.72 40.10
C SER A 231 15.74 8.65 39.16
N PHE A 232 16.09 7.47 39.71
CA PHE A 232 16.66 6.39 38.89
C PHE A 232 15.60 5.74 37.99
N GLU A 233 14.37 5.57 38.47
CA GLU A 233 13.27 5.05 37.67
C GLU A 233 12.92 5.96 36.49
N VAL A 234 12.90 7.29 36.71
CA VAL A 234 12.68 8.26 35.63
C VAL A 234 13.80 8.18 34.57
N LYS A 235 15.06 8.18 34.98
CA LYS A 235 16.20 8.08 34.07
C LYS A 235 16.21 6.75 33.28
N ARG A 236 15.84 5.65 33.92
CA ARG A 236 15.66 4.35 33.26
C ARG A 236 14.56 4.41 32.20
N SER A 237 13.41 4.95 32.55
CA SER A 237 12.27 5.10 31.63
C SER A 237 12.60 6.01 30.43
N GLU A 238 13.38 7.06 30.64
CA GLU A 238 13.87 7.92 29.54
C GLU A 238 14.81 7.16 28.60
N ALA A 239 15.72 6.36 29.13
CA ALA A 239 16.62 5.51 28.33
C ALA A 239 15.84 4.45 27.55
N GLU A 240 14.85 3.80 28.16
CA GLU A 240 13.96 2.83 27.50
C GLU A 240 13.18 3.48 26.34
N LYS A 241 12.62 4.67 26.55
CA LYS A 241 11.94 5.44 25.50
C LYS A 241 12.88 5.86 24.38
N ALA A 242 14.14 6.17 24.69
CA ALA A 242 15.13 6.50 23.67
C ALA A 242 15.50 5.27 22.81
N ILE A 243 15.61 4.09 23.39
CA ILE A 243 15.82 2.83 22.66
C ILE A 243 14.64 2.57 21.73
N ASP A 244 13.40 2.65 22.22
CA ASP A 244 12.19 2.43 21.40
C ASP A 244 12.14 3.36 20.20
N ARG A 245 12.52 4.64 20.37
CA ARG A 245 12.62 5.60 19.26
C ARG A 245 13.68 5.20 18.24
N LEU A 246 14.89 4.86 18.69
CA LEU A 246 15.99 4.45 17.81
C LEU A 246 15.69 3.15 17.06
N GLN A 247 15.02 2.20 17.71
CA GLN A 247 14.60 0.95 17.09
C GLN A 247 13.54 1.19 16.03
N LYS A 248 12.51 2.01 16.32
CA LYS A 248 11.48 2.39 15.35
C LYS A 248 12.07 3.16 14.15
N GLU A 249 13.05 4.01 14.37
CA GLU A 249 13.77 4.71 13.31
C GLU A 249 14.53 3.71 12.42
N ALA A 250 15.27 2.76 13.02
CA ALA A 250 15.97 1.72 12.30
C ALA A 250 15.02 0.78 11.53
N GLU A 251 13.90 0.39 12.14
CA GLU A 251 12.86 -0.44 11.52
C GLU A 251 12.18 0.29 10.36
N ASN A 252 11.87 1.58 10.50
CA ASN A 252 11.27 2.37 9.43
C ASN A 252 12.21 2.52 8.23
N ILE A 253 13.51 2.68 8.47
CA ILE A 253 14.54 2.73 7.43
C ILE A 253 14.64 1.37 6.74
N ALA A 254 14.72 0.28 7.49
CA ALA A 254 14.80 -1.08 6.95
C ALA A 254 13.53 -1.47 6.18
N ALA A 255 12.33 -1.21 6.74
CA ALA A 255 11.05 -1.50 6.09
C ALA A 255 10.81 -0.62 4.84
N GLY A 256 11.36 0.60 4.81
CA GLY A 256 11.38 1.46 3.63
C GLY A 256 12.19 0.82 2.50
N ILE A 257 13.39 0.34 2.81
CA ILE A 257 14.28 -0.30 1.82
C ILE A 257 13.68 -1.61 1.30
N GLU A 258 13.08 -2.43 2.17
CA GLU A 258 12.46 -3.71 1.77
C GLU A 258 11.23 -3.52 0.87
N ARG A 259 10.35 -2.58 1.21
CA ARG A 259 9.19 -2.22 0.39
C ARG A 259 9.57 -1.59 -0.95
N ASP A 260 10.58 -0.72 -0.93
CA ASP A 260 11.10 -0.07 -2.13
C ASP A 260 11.66 -1.12 -3.11
N THR A 261 12.30 -2.18 -2.61
CA THR A 261 12.89 -3.23 -3.46
C THR A 261 11.83 -4.10 -4.13
N GLU A 262 10.80 -4.54 -3.39
CA GLU A 262 9.72 -5.38 -3.92
C GLU A 262 8.90 -4.64 -4.98
N TRP A 263 8.57 -3.37 -4.73
CA TRP A 263 7.84 -2.52 -5.65
C TRP A 263 8.64 -2.22 -6.93
N LEU A 264 9.94 -1.96 -6.80
CA LEU A 264 10.85 -1.72 -7.93
C LEU A 264 11.05 -2.96 -8.79
N GLU A 265 11.10 -4.15 -8.19
CA GLU A 265 11.18 -5.40 -8.95
C GLU A 265 9.94 -5.65 -9.81
N GLU A 266 8.76 -5.30 -9.32
CA GLU A 266 7.55 -5.34 -10.14
C GLU A 266 7.65 -4.38 -11.33
N HIS A 267 8.18 -3.17 -11.14
CA HIS A 267 8.32 -2.18 -12.21
C HIS A 267 9.39 -2.57 -13.24
N ARG A 268 10.45 -3.27 -12.83
CA ARG A 268 11.46 -3.83 -13.77
C ARG A 268 10.88 -4.82 -14.76
N LYS A 269 9.91 -5.65 -14.31
CA LYS A 269 9.22 -6.59 -15.19
C LYS A 269 8.48 -5.86 -16.31
N TRP A 270 8.12 -4.59 -16.14
CA TRP A 270 7.36 -3.79 -17.09
C TRP A 270 8.22 -2.95 -18.05
N LYS A 271 9.49 -2.72 -17.73
CA LYS A 271 10.44 -2.01 -18.62
C LYS A 271 10.49 -2.63 -20.03
N THR A 272 10.32 -3.94 -20.12
CA THR A 272 10.44 -4.72 -21.37
C THR A 272 9.12 -4.94 -22.09
N MET A 273 8.01 -4.39 -21.63
CA MET A 273 6.71 -4.62 -22.26
C MET A 273 6.56 -3.83 -23.57
N PRO A 274 6.20 -4.52 -24.67
CA PRO A 274 6.01 -3.88 -25.97
C PRO A 274 4.70 -3.08 -26.08
N SER A 275 3.74 -3.32 -25.19
CA SER A 275 2.42 -2.66 -25.20
C SER A 275 1.76 -2.64 -23.83
N LEU A 276 0.86 -1.67 -23.62
CA LEU A 276 0.03 -1.61 -22.41
C LEU A 276 -0.96 -2.77 -22.36
N THR A 277 -0.97 -3.48 -21.25
CA THR A 277 -2.02 -4.44 -20.92
C THR A 277 -2.96 -3.86 -19.87
N ARG A 278 -4.21 -4.35 -19.83
CA ARG A 278 -5.17 -3.92 -18.81
C ARG A 278 -4.65 -4.13 -17.39
N ASN A 279 -3.95 -5.23 -17.14
CA ASN A 279 -3.40 -5.54 -15.83
C ASN A 279 -2.39 -4.48 -15.38
N VAL A 280 -1.49 -4.05 -16.28
CA VAL A 280 -0.50 -3.00 -16.01
C VAL A 280 -1.19 -1.68 -15.69
N VAL A 281 -2.11 -1.25 -16.54
CA VAL A 281 -2.84 0.01 -16.33
C VAL A 281 -3.55 0.04 -14.97
N VAL A 282 -4.20 -1.06 -14.61
CA VAL A 282 -4.95 -1.15 -13.35
C VAL A 282 -4.05 -1.18 -12.12
N SER A 283 -2.89 -1.82 -12.21
CA SER A 283 -1.97 -1.91 -11.08
C SER A 283 -1.17 -0.64 -10.83
N LEU A 284 -0.97 0.20 -11.86
CA LEU A 284 -0.17 1.42 -11.78
C LEU A 284 -0.98 2.70 -11.69
N ILE A 285 -2.10 2.75 -12.41
CA ILE A 285 -2.85 3.97 -12.61
C ILE A 285 -4.10 3.96 -11.74
N GLN A 286 -4.22 4.97 -10.89
CA GLN A 286 -5.44 5.24 -10.15
C GLN A 286 -6.50 5.84 -11.06
N SER A 287 -6.14 6.88 -11.81
CA SER A 287 -7.03 7.54 -12.77
C SER A 287 -6.24 8.32 -13.83
N VAL A 288 -6.86 8.49 -14.99
CA VAL A 288 -6.38 9.37 -16.06
C VAL A 288 -7.40 10.49 -16.22
N LYS A 289 -7.05 11.69 -15.82
CA LYS A 289 -7.87 12.88 -15.97
C LYS A 289 -7.70 13.45 -17.37
N VAL A 290 -8.80 13.69 -18.06
CA VAL A 290 -8.81 14.27 -19.40
C VAL A 290 -9.39 15.68 -19.32
N TYR A 291 -8.60 16.67 -19.73
CA TYR A 291 -8.97 18.08 -19.78
C TYR A 291 -9.66 18.47 -21.08
N GLU A 292 -10.28 19.65 -21.10
CA GLU A 292 -10.76 20.28 -22.32
C GLU A 292 -9.55 20.55 -23.23
N GLY A 293 -9.66 20.19 -24.52
CA GLY A 293 -8.52 20.25 -25.45
C GLY A 293 -7.76 18.92 -25.60
N GLY A 294 -7.99 17.96 -24.71
CA GLY A 294 -7.42 16.61 -24.82
C GLY A 294 -6.10 16.42 -24.06
N ASP A 295 -5.67 17.38 -23.25
CA ASP A 295 -4.56 17.19 -22.33
C ASP A 295 -4.92 16.17 -21.26
N ILE A 296 -3.91 15.45 -20.75
CA ILE A 296 -4.11 14.41 -19.76
C ILE A 296 -3.21 14.61 -18.53
N GLU A 297 -3.73 14.22 -17.39
CA GLU A 297 -2.97 14.07 -16.14
C GLU A 297 -3.15 12.62 -15.64
N ILE A 298 -2.05 11.93 -15.41
CA ILE A 298 -2.07 10.56 -14.90
C ILE A 298 -1.82 10.61 -13.40
N VAL A 299 -2.77 10.07 -12.63
CA VAL A 299 -2.64 9.86 -11.20
C VAL A 299 -2.26 8.40 -10.98
N LEU A 300 -1.07 8.18 -10.42
CA LEU A 300 -0.58 6.84 -10.11
C LEU A 300 -1.21 6.30 -8.82
N ASP A 301 -1.27 4.99 -8.72
CA ASP A 301 -1.74 4.28 -7.51
C ASP A 301 -0.74 4.40 -6.35
N CYS A 302 0.52 4.65 -6.66
CA CYS A 302 1.65 4.79 -5.73
C CYS A 302 2.44 6.09 -5.96
N ASP A 303 1.73 7.18 -6.25
CA ASP A 303 2.35 8.48 -6.50
C ASP A 303 3.19 8.95 -5.31
N ASP A 304 2.75 8.66 -4.09
CA ASP A 304 3.48 9.02 -2.86
C ASP A 304 4.78 8.21 -2.71
N GLU A 305 4.76 6.90 -3.01
CA GLU A 305 5.96 6.06 -3.01
C GLU A 305 6.93 6.47 -4.12
N TYR A 306 6.40 6.72 -5.33
CA TYR A 306 7.18 7.22 -6.45
C TYR A 306 7.93 8.51 -6.08
N ARG A 307 7.22 9.51 -5.58
CA ARG A 307 7.80 10.80 -5.18
C ARG A 307 8.84 10.67 -4.09
N LYS A 308 8.62 9.79 -3.11
CA LYS A 308 9.58 9.53 -2.03
C LYS A 308 10.87 8.93 -2.57
N ILE A 309 10.79 7.96 -3.47
CA ILE A 309 11.97 7.31 -4.05
C ILE A 309 12.76 8.29 -4.90
N VAL A 310 12.08 9.03 -5.79
CA VAL A 310 12.72 10.03 -6.65
C VAL A 310 13.34 11.17 -5.81
N ALA A 311 12.64 11.66 -4.79
CA ALA A 311 13.16 12.69 -3.88
C ALA A 311 14.40 12.20 -3.13
N ARG A 312 14.38 10.96 -2.62
CA ARG A 312 15.51 10.35 -1.91
C ARG A 312 16.73 10.14 -2.81
N ALA A 313 16.52 9.70 -4.05
CA ALA A 313 17.61 9.58 -5.02
C ALA A 313 18.26 10.95 -5.29
N GLY A 314 17.45 11.99 -5.51
CA GLY A 314 17.95 13.36 -5.71
C GLY A 314 18.67 13.95 -4.49
N GLU A 315 18.31 13.55 -3.27
CA GLU A 315 19.05 13.94 -2.05
C GLU A 315 20.42 13.23 -1.99
N LEU A 316 20.47 11.95 -2.34
CA LEU A 316 21.69 11.16 -2.34
C LEU A 316 22.67 11.65 -3.42
N GLU A 317 22.19 11.99 -4.61
CA GLU A 317 23.01 12.59 -5.67
C GLU A 317 23.66 13.89 -5.21
N LYS A 318 22.89 14.79 -4.59
CA LYS A 318 23.42 16.06 -4.05
C LYS A 318 24.47 15.84 -2.97
N GLN A 319 24.31 14.83 -2.13
CA GLN A 319 25.31 14.48 -1.10
C GLN A 319 26.61 13.97 -1.73
N GLN A 320 26.53 13.11 -2.75
CA GLN A 320 27.68 12.60 -3.47
C GLN A 320 28.43 13.71 -4.23
N ASP A 321 27.71 14.63 -4.85
CA ASP A 321 28.33 15.76 -5.55
C ASP A 321 29.02 16.71 -4.57
N THR A 322 28.44 16.92 -3.39
CA THR A 322 29.07 17.76 -2.33
C THR A 322 30.34 17.10 -1.80
N GLU A 323 30.36 15.79 -1.61
CA GLU A 323 31.55 15.04 -1.19
C GLU A 323 32.67 15.06 -2.26
N ARG A 324 32.30 15.01 -3.55
CA ARG A 324 33.27 15.10 -4.66
C ARG A 324 33.89 16.49 -4.82
N LEU A 325 33.21 17.54 -4.38
CA LEU A 325 33.72 18.92 -4.44
C LEU A 325 34.64 19.28 -3.25
N VAL A 326 34.67 18.45 -2.20
CA VAL A 326 35.47 18.67 -0.96
C VAL A 326 36.79 17.87 -0.99
N VAL A 327 36.97 17.02 -1.98
CA VAL A 327 38.23 16.27 -2.23
C VAL A 327 39.02 16.97 -3.36
#